data_fd4b7645d4c63df8ec90616712b70fb2
#
_entry.id   fd4b7645d4c63df8ec90616712b70fb2
#
_cell.length_a   1.000
_cell.length_b   1.000
_cell.length_c   1.000
_cell.angle_alpha   90.00
_cell.angle_beta   90.00
_cell.angle_gamma   90.00
#
_symmetry.space_group_name_H-M   'P 1'
#
loop_
_entity.id
_entity.type
_entity.pdbx_description
1 polymer ?
#
loop_
_entity_poly.entity_id
_entity_poly.type
_entity_poly.pdbx_seq_one_letter_code
_entity_poly.pdbx_strand_id
1 'polypeptide(L)' 'MGREILVDARGLEPPEPFEKVMDAVSDMGPGDMVLMLLEREPHPLYRVLDRNGYEHHTTFRDDGVLEIRIRLKHA' A
#
# COMPACT_ATOMS: atom_id res chain seq x y z
N MET A 1 -1.68 16.64 11.03
CA MET A 1 -2.69 15.58 10.92
C MET A 1 -2.49 14.81 9.64
N GLY A 2 -2.60 13.50 9.72
CA GLY A 2 -2.37 12.63 8.58
C GLY A 2 -3.59 12.47 7.70
N ARG A 3 -3.35 12.19 6.42
CA ARG A 3 -4.39 11.83 5.47
C ARG A 3 -4.40 10.31 5.31
N GLU A 4 -5.55 9.77 4.92
CA GLU A 4 -5.62 8.41 4.43
C GLU A 4 -5.80 8.47 2.91
N ILE A 5 -4.88 7.89 2.18
CA ILE A 5 -4.90 7.87 0.72
C ILE A 5 -5.34 6.49 0.27
N LEU A 6 -6.49 6.42 -0.38
CA LEU A 6 -7.03 5.14 -0.86
C LEU A 6 -6.47 4.81 -2.23
N VAL A 7 -5.92 3.61 -2.36
CA VAL A 7 -5.49 3.06 -3.64
C VAL A 7 -6.29 1.78 -3.89
N ASP A 8 -7.35 1.89 -4.68
CA ASP A 8 -8.17 0.73 -5.03
C ASP A 8 -7.57 0.08 -6.26
N ALA A 9 -6.81 -0.99 -6.05
CA ALA A 9 -6.13 -1.70 -7.13
C ALA A 9 -6.83 -3.01 -7.50
N ARG A 10 -8.06 -3.20 -7.05
CA ARG A 10 -8.83 -4.41 -7.39
C ARG A 10 -9.14 -4.42 -8.87
N GLY A 11 -9.01 -5.59 -9.49
CA GLY A 11 -9.31 -5.78 -10.90
C GLY A 11 -8.26 -5.22 -11.86
N LEU A 12 -7.20 -4.61 -11.36
CA LEU A 12 -6.12 -4.10 -12.20
C LEU A 12 -5.09 -5.20 -12.48
N GLU A 13 -4.48 -5.13 -13.64
CA GLU A 13 -3.43 -6.07 -14.03
C GLU A 13 -2.05 -5.44 -13.81
N PRO A 14 -1.03 -6.28 -13.47
CA PRO A 14 0.34 -5.77 -13.37
C PRO A 14 0.76 -5.10 -14.67
N PRO A 15 1.54 -3.99 -14.60
CA PRO A 15 2.12 -3.40 -13.38
C PRO A 15 1.28 -2.28 -12.75
N GLU A 16 0.03 -2.09 -13.17
CA GLU A 16 -0.78 -0.96 -12.71
C GLU A 16 -0.93 -0.85 -11.19
N PRO A 17 -1.19 -1.96 -10.44
CA PRO A 17 -1.29 -1.84 -8.99
C PRO A 17 -0.02 -1.28 -8.35
N PHE A 18 1.13 -1.74 -8.83
CA PHE A 18 2.42 -1.30 -8.33
C PHE A 18 2.63 0.20 -8.60
N GLU A 19 2.34 0.63 -9.83
CA GLU A 19 2.49 2.03 -10.23
C GLU A 19 1.60 2.94 -9.40
N LYS A 20 0.34 2.55 -9.20
CA LYS A 20 -0.60 3.35 -8.42
C LYS A 20 -0.16 3.51 -6.97
N VAL A 21 0.28 2.44 -6.33
CA VAL A 21 0.69 2.52 -4.94
C VAL A 21 1.99 3.30 -4.79
N MET A 22 2.92 3.17 -5.73
CA MET A 22 4.17 3.93 -5.66
C MET A 22 3.94 5.43 -5.84
N ASP A 23 3.01 5.81 -6.70
CA ASP A 23 2.60 7.22 -6.83
C ASP A 23 2.03 7.73 -5.50
N ALA A 24 1.18 6.94 -4.86
CA ALA A 24 0.57 7.33 -3.61
C ALA A 24 1.60 7.47 -2.48
N VAL A 25 2.53 6.51 -2.36
CA VAL A 25 3.53 6.58 -1.29
C VAL A 25 4.53 7.72 -1.50
N SER A 26 4.82 8.07 -2.76
CA SER A 26 5.70 9.23 -3.00
C SER A 26 5.03 10.55 -2.63
N ASP A 27 3.71 10.56 -2.53
CA ASP A 27 2.94 11.75 -2.13
C ASP A 27 2.71 11.81 -0.61
N MET A 28 3.06 10.76 0.13
CA MET A 28 2.86 10.71 1.57
C MET A 28 3.83 11.59 2.32
N GLY A 29 3.28 12.33 3.31
CA GLY A 29 4.08 13.00 4.31
C GLY A 29 3.99 12.28 5.65
N PRO A 30 4.70 12.80 6.66
CA PRO A 30 4.61 12.23 8.01
C PRO A 30 3.17 12.24 8.52
N GLY A 31 2.75 11.13 9.10
CA GLY A 31 1.39 10.98 9.62
C GLY A 31 0.37 10.49 8.60
N ASP A 32 0.70 10.51 7.31
CA ASP A 32 -0.18 9.98 6.27
C ASP A 32 -0.13 8.47 6.24
N MET A 33 -1.18 7.88 5.69
CA MET A 33 -1.27 6.43 5.49
C MET A 33 -1.88 6.14 4.12
N VAL A 34 -1.32 5.18 3.42
CA VAL A 34 -1.94 4.64 2.22
C VAL A 34 -2.71 3.38 2.59
N LEU A 35 -3.96 3.28 2.15
CA LEU A 35 -4.74 2.06 2.24
C LEU A 35 -4.90 1.51 0.83
N MET A 36 -4.28 0.37 0.57
CA MET A 36 -4.32 -0.29 -0.72
C MET A 36 -5.26 -1.48 -0.66
N LEU A 37 -6.12 -1.62 -1.65
CA LEU A 37 -7.02 -2.77 -1.78
C LEU A 37 -6.57 -3.63 -2.96
N LEU A 38 -6.42 -4.92 -2.71
CA LEU A 38 -5.99 -5.91 -3.69
C LEU A 38 -6.72 -7.23 -3.48
N GLU A 39 -6.54 -8.14 -4.44
CA GLU A 39 -7.09 -9.49 -4.35
C GLU A 39 -6.00 -10.55 -4.24
N ARG A 40 -4.73 -10.15 -4.36
CA ARG A 40 -3.56 -11.03 -4.21
C ARG A 40 -2.50 -10.33 -3.40
N GLU A 41 -1.78 -11.10 -2.61
CA GLU A 41 -0.72 -10.55 -1.78
C GLU A 41 0.50 -10.14 -2.64
N PRO A 42 0.89 -8.86 -2.62
CA PRO A 42 1.94 -8.34 -3.50
C PRO A 42 3.32 -8.46 -2.85
N HIS A 43 3.86 -9.68 -2.76
CA HIS A 43 5.16 -9.91 -2.12
C HIS A 43 6.29 -9.02 -2.67
N PRO A 44 6.41 -8.83 -4.00
CA PRO A 44 7.46 -7.94 -4.51
C PRO A 44 7.32 -6.50 -4.02
N LEU A 45 6.09 -6.03 -3.83
CA LEU A 45 5.85 -4.69 -3.30
C LEU A 45 6.37 -4.56 -1.87
N TYR A 46 6.17 -5.58 -1.05
CA TYR A 46 6.64 -5.55 0.33
C TYR A 46 8.14 -5.30 0.41
N ARG A 47 8.90 -5.93 -0.48
CA ARG A 47 10.36 -5.75 -0.51
C ARG A 47 10.75 -4.32 -0.87
N VAL A 48 10.03 -3.72 -1.82
CA VAL A 48 10.29 -2.33 -2.22
C VAL A 48 9.97 -1.39 -1.07
N LEU A 49 8.85 -1.61 -0.39
CA LEU A 49 8.45 -0.80 0.76
C LEU A 49 9.48 -0.89 1.87
N ASP A 50 9.93 -2.10 2.19
CA ASP A 50 10.93 -2.32 3.23
C ASP A 50 12.24 -1.59 2.92
N ARG A 51 12.70 -1.65 1.67
CA ARG A 51 13.93 -0.97 1.25
C ARG A 51 13.85 0.53 1.32
N ASN A 52 12.64 1.08 1.19
CA ASN A 52 12.46 2.53 1.10
C ASN A 52 11.96 3.16 2.40
N GLY A 53 11.99 2.40 3.49
CA GLY A 53 11.67 2.96 4.80
C GLY A 53 10.19 3.06 5.09
N TYR A 54 9.37 2.25 4.45
CA TYR A 54 7.94 2.16 4.74
C TYR A 54 7.63 0.91 5.52
N GLU A 55 6.67 1.00 6.42
CA GLU A 55 6.10 -0.18 7.07
C GLU A 55 4.78 -0.52 6.42
N HIS A 56 4.40 -1.79 6.46
CA HIS A 56 3.15 -2.24 5.86
C HIS A 56 2.49 -3.28 6.76
N HIS A 57 1.17 -3.31 6.71
CA HIS A 57 0.38 -4.29 7.45
C HIS A 57 -0.78 -4.74 6.57
N THR A 58 -0.92 -6.04 6.40
CA THR A 58 -1.94 -6.64 5.54
C THR A 58 -3.02 -7.29 6.38
N THR A 59 -4.27 -6.96 6.10
CA THR A 59 -5.44 -7.60 6.68
C THR A 59 -6.17 -8.36 5.59
N PHE A 60 -6.49 -9.63 5.88
CA PHE A 60 -7.21 -10.49 4.94
C PHE A 60 -8.69 -10.46 5.30
N ARG A 61 -9.52 -9.97 4.38
CA ARG A 61 -10.96 -9.87 4.57
C ARG A 61 -11.62 -11.19 4.18
N ASP A 62 -12.83 -11.42 4.70
CA ASP A 62 -13.60 -12.62 4.40
C ASP A 62 -14.04 -12.69 2.94
N ASP A 63 -14.16 -11.53 2.28
CA ASP A 63 -14.59 -11.46 0.88
C ASP A 63 -13.45 -11.66 -0.11
N GLY A 64 -12.25 -11.98 0.37
CA GLY A 64 -11.08 -12.21 -0.48
C GLY A 64 -10.29 -10.95 -0.81
N VAL A 65 -10.74 -9.79 -0.34
CA VAL A 65 -10.01 -8.54 -0.53
C VAL A 65 -8.95 -8.40 0.56
N LEU A 66 -7.76 -7.95 0.17
CA LEU A 66 -6.68 -7.64 1.09
C LEU A 66 -6.61 -6.13 1.27
N GLU A 67 -6.46 -5.71 2.52
CA GLU A 67 -6.24 -4.30 2.87
C GLU A 67 -4.82 -4.15 3.34
N ILE A 68 -4.04 -3.35 2.63
CA ILE A 68 -2.64 -3.12 2.98
C ILE A 68 -2.48 -1.68 3.42
N ARG A 69 -2.10 -1.49 4.68
CA ARG A 69 -1.85 -0.17 5.25
C ARG A 69 -0.37 0.10 5.20
N ILE A 70 -0.01 1.24 4.62
CA ILE A 70 1.38 1.62 4.39
C ILE A 70 1.65 2.96 5.05
N ARG A 71 2.73 3.03 5.83
CA ARG A 71 3.15 4.23 6.54
C ARG A 71 4.65 4.39 6.44
N LEU A 72 5.12 5.61 6.67
CA LEU A 72 6.55 5.84 6.86
C LEU A 72 6.99 5.21 8.18
N LYS A 73 8.12 4.51 8.16
CA LYS A 73 8.72 4.02 9.39
C LYS A 73 9.25 5.20 10.20
N HIS A 74 9.12 5.08 11.50
CA HIS A 74 9.76 6.04 12.38
C HIS A 74 11.26 5.75 12.45
N ALA A 75 12.01 6.82 12.38
CA ALA A 75 13.45 6.73 12.58
C ALA A 75 13.75 6.41 14.05
#